data_ec5e9e6cfa1bb2233a836bad717ec7b9
#
_entry.id   ec5e9e6cfa1bb2233a836bad717ec7b9
#
_cell.length_a   1.000
_cell.length_b   1.000
_cell.length_c   1.000
_cell.angle_alpha   90.00
_cell.angle_beta   90.00
_cell.angle_gamma   90.00
#
_symmetry.space_group_name_H-M   'P 1'
#
loop_
_entity.id
_entity.type
_entity.pdbx_description
1 polymer ?
#
loop_
_entity_poly.entity_id
_entity_poly.type
_entity_poly.pdbx_seq_one_letter_code
_entity_poly.pdbx_strand_id
1 'polypeptide(L)'
;MKEQPTNNDFSLRNIYAAIRNDGFSEHTVSLIDDCINDIFNGKANFTQFNQPEHAGLCRAGKVLIGAYIICNYARTSLGAGENATTGEGDPANWEIDELQERYVQQWAEAKNCWFPNAEQELQSEYGAMIAQGAEAKVYYKDGVTSVIKLRTSIYATLGRALESIILHNALFQETPMNVVGFTRDSDGLFRSILTQPYIGCKRLATKLEINQMVAEKGFRDNADGLGVNYISESIHLEDMHPANVFIDILSDKPLCIDCIVKFKKK
;
A
#
# COMPACT_ATOMS: atom_id res chain seq x y z
N MET A 1 -5.92 37.49 2.77
CA MET A 1 -4.78 36.72 2.18
C MET A 1 -5.26 35.29 2.07
N LYS A 2 -5.41 34.76 0.85
CA LYS A 2 -5.68 33.32 0.67
C LYS A 2 -4.35 32.61 0.91
N GLU A 3 -4.31 31.76 1.95
CA GLU A 3 -3.18 30.88 2.18
C GLU A 3 -2.93 30.05 0.91
N GLN A 4 -1.69 30.03 0.44
CA GLN A 4 -1.32 29.14 -0.65
C GLN A 4 -1.39 27.69 -0.12
N PRO A 5 -1.98 26.74 -0.87
CA PRO A 5 -2.04 25.35 -0.46
C PRO A 5 -0.63 24.81 -0.26
N THR A 6 -0.42 24.14 0.87
CA THR A 6 0.84 23.48 1.18
C THR A 6 1.08 22.30 0.23
N ASN A 7 2.33 21.93 -0.04
CA ASN A 7 2.69 20.82 -0.93
C ASN A 7 2.01 19.47 -0.55
N ASN A 8 1.61 19.30 0.72
CA ASN A 8 0.85 18.13 1.19
C ASN A 8 -0.56 18.04 0.59
N ASP A 9 -1.20 19.20 0.38
CA ASP A 9 -2.52 19.26 -0.25
C ASP A 9 -2.53 18.66 -1.65
N PHE A 10 -1.40 18.78 -2.36
CA PHE A 10 -1.32 18.37 -3.76
C PHE A 10 -1.28 16.85 -3.92
N SER A 11 -0.53 16.15 -3.08
CA SER A 11 -0.41 14.68 -3.16
C SER A 11 -1.74 14.01 -2.77
N LEU A 12 -2.35 14.44 -1.68
CA LEU A 12 -3.65 13.91 -1.24
C LEU A 12 -4.78 14.24 -2.22
N ARG A 13 -4.78 15.44 -2.82
CA ARG A 13 -5.74 15.81 -3.88
C ARG A 13 -5.57 14.99 -5.14
N ASN A 14 -4.35 14.65 -5.51
CA ASN A 14 -4.08 13.81 -6.68
C ASN A 14 -4.56 12.38 -6.45
N ILE A 15 -4.29 11.82 -5.26
CA ILE A 15 -4.84 10.52 -4.83
C ILE A 15 -6.36 10.56 -4.86
N TYR A 16 -6.96 11.59 -4.29
CA TYR A 16 -8.40 11.76 -4.24
C TYR A 16 -9.05 11.92 -5.62
N ALA A 17 -8.41 12.66 -6.52
CA ALA A 17 -8.87 12.80 -7.89
C ALA A 17 -8.77 11.50 -8.68
N ALA A 18 -7.68 10.76 -8.54
CA ALA A 18 -7.51 9.44 -9.15
C ALA A 18 -8.55 8.46 -8.60
N ILE A 19 -8.76 8.45 -7.30
CA ILE A 19 -9.77 7.66 -6.61
C ILE A 19 -11.16 7.89 -7.19
N ARG A 20 -11.60 9.13 -7.34
CA ARG A 20 -12.92 9.44 -7.91
C ARG A 20 -13.04 9.09 -9.38
N ASN A 21 -11.98 9.23 -10.15
CA ASN A 21 -12.00 8.99 -11.59
C ASN A 21 -11.87 7.51 -11.95
N ASP A 22 -11.17 6.72 -11.14
CA ASP A 22 -10.84 5.32 -11.42
C ASP A 22 -11.77 4.30 -10.69
N GLY A 23 -12.89 4.75 -10.11
CA GLY A 23 -13.95 3.86 -9.61
C GLY A 23 -13.69 3.22 -8.24
N PHE A 24 -13.03 3.92 -7.36
CA PHE A 24 -12.84 3.50 -5.96
C PHE A 24 -14.15 3.30 -5.21
N SER A 25 -14.19 2.37 -4.26
CA SER A 25 -15.38 2.17 -3.43
C SER A 25 -15.71 3.42 -2.63
N GLU A 26 -17.01 3.69 -2.43
CA GLU A 26 -17.48 4.82 -1.63
C GLU A 26 -16.86 4.84 -0.23
N HIS A 27 -16.60 3.67 0.33
CA HIS A 27 -15.94 3.53 1.64
C HIS A 27 -14.50 4.05 1.63
N THR A 28 -13.71 3.72 0.61
CA THR A 28 -12.32 4.21 0.45
C THR A 28 -12.31 5.73 0.23
N VAL A 29 -13.26 6.24 -0.56
CA VAL A 29 -13.45 7.68 -0.77
C VAL A 29 -13.77 8.38 0.55
N SER A 30 -14.69 7.84 1.36
CA SER A 30 -15.04 8.41 2.66
C SER A 30 -13.86 8.46 3.63
N LEU A 31 -13.06 7.39 3.71
CA LEU A 31 -11.87 7.37 4.57
C LEU A 31 -10.84 8.44 4.19
N ILE A 32 -10.69 8.69 2.89
CA ILE A 32 -9.77 9.71 2.40
C ILE A 32 -10.36 11.11 2.60
N ASP A 33 -11.65 11.31 2.38
CA ASP A 33 -12.34 12.56 2.69
C ASP A 33 -12.18 12.93 4.17
N ASP A 34 -12.37 11.99 5.08
CA ASP A 34 -12.21 12.19 6.52
C ASP A 34 -10.77 12.60 6.87
N CYS A 35 -9.78 11.93 6.28
CA CYS A 35 -8.37 12.27 6.49
C CYS A 35 -8.00 13.64 5.92
N ILE A 36 -8.49 13.98 4.73
CA ILE A 36 -8.29 15.29 4.11
C ILE A 36 -8.92 16.37 4.96
N ASN A 37 -10.16 16.18 5.40
CA ASN A 37 -10.87 17.13 6.24
C ASN A 37 -10.16 17.36 7.58
N ASP A 38 -9.60 16.32 8.19
CA ASP A 38 -8.84 16.43 9.44
C ASP A 38 -7.53 17.23 9.24
N ILE A 39 -6.86 17.07 8.12
CA ILE A 39 -5.68 17.86 7.75
C ILE A 39 -6.06 19.33 7.55
N PHE A 40 -7.09 19.62 6.74
CA PHE A 40 -7.50 20.98 6.43
C PHE A 40 -8.05 21.75 7.64
N ASN A 41 -8.67 21.05 8.59
CA ASN A 41 -9.20 21.65 9.82
C ASN A 41 -8.16 21.77 10.93
N GLY A 42 -6.88 21.50 10.67
CA GLY A 42 -5.81 21.54 11.68
C GLY A 42 -5.99 20.48 12.78
N LYS A 43 -6.88 19.52 12.56
CA LYS A 43 -7.18 18.44 13.51
C LYS A 43 -6.22 17.24 13.36
N ALA A 44 -5.34 17.26 12.38
CA ALA A 44 -4.26 16.28 12.23
C ALA A 44 -3.22 16.42 13.37
N ASN A 45 -3.70 16.33 14.59
CA ASN A 45 -2.84 16.16 15.72
C ASN A 45 -2.59 14.67 15.86
N PHE A 46 -1.34 14.22 15.73
CA PHE A 46 -0.93 12.81 15.78
C PHE A 46 -1.45 12.08 17.03
N THR A 47 -1.92 12.80 18.05
CA THR A 47 -2.51 12.28 19.28
C THR A 47 -4.01 12.00 19.18
N GLN A 48 -4.73 12.46 18.16
CA GLN A 48 -6.21 12.43 18.11
C GLN A 48 -6.82 11.36 17.19
N PHE A 49 -6.04 10.50 16.53
CA PHE A 49 -6.60 9.31 15.84
C PHE A 49 -7.10 8.22 16.84
N ASN A 50 -7.58 8.64 18.01
CA ASN A 50 -8.12 7.80 19.07
C ASN A 50 -9.64 7.86 19.07
N GLN A 51 -10.28 6.95 18.31
CA GLN A 51 -11.64 6.53 18.65
C GLN A 51 -11.76 5.02 18.45
N PRO A 52 -12.16 4.27 19.50
CA PRO A 52 -12.17 2.80 19.47
C PRO A 52 -13.36 2.18 18.74
N GLU A 53 -14.24 2.93 18.08
CA GLU A 53 -15.62 2.52 17.80
C GLU A 53 -15.89 1.87 16.43
N HIS A 54 -14.85 1.60 15.61
CA HIS A 54 -15.07 0.86 14.37
C HIS A 54 -14.19 -0.38 14.30
N ALA A 55 -14.73 -1.49 14.79
CA ALA A 55 -14.09 -2.80 14.76
C ALA A 55 -13.92 -3.35 13.34
N GLY A 56 -12.81 -4.02 13.07
CA GLY A 56 -12.61 -4.83 11.87
C GLY A 56 -11.96 -4.10 10.68
N LEU A 57 -12.54 -4.22 9.52
CA LEU A 57 -12.07 -3.65 8.23
C LEU A 57 -11.78 -2.14 8.27
N CYS A 58 -12.57 -1.40 9.04
CA CYS A 58 -12.39 0.03 9.25
C CYS A 58 -11.07 0.38 9.96
N ARG A 59 -10.55 -0.52 10.81
CA ARG A 59 -9.29 -0.31 11.54
C ARG A 59 -8.09 -0.40 10.61
N ALA A 60 -8.06 -1.41 9.73
CA ALA A 60 -6.95 -1.63 8.79
C ALA A 60 -6.83 -0.48 7.78
N GLY A 61 -7.94 0.02 7.25
CA GLY A 61 -7.95 1.21 6.39
C GLY A 61 -7.40 2.45 7.10
N LYS A 62 -7.77 2.66 8.37
CA LYS A 62 -7.25 3.77 9.19
C LYS A 62 -5.76 3.66 9.45
N VAL A 63 -5.22 2.46 9.67
CA VAL A 63 -3.78 2.25 9.86
C VAL A 63 -3.02 2.62 8.58
N LEU A 64 -3.48 2.14 7.43
CA LEU A 64 -2.86 2.44 6.13
C LEU A 64 -2.85 3.96 5.85
N ILE A 65 -4.00 4.61 5.93
CA ILE A 65 -4.13 6.03 5.62
C ILE A 65 -3.39 6.89 6.65
N GLY A 66 -3.51 6.56 7.94
CA GLY A 66 -2.78 7.28 9.00
C GLY A 66 -1.26 7.24 8.81
N ALA A 67 -0.70 6.06 8.54
CA ALA A 67 0.72 5.92 8.27
C ALA A 67 1.16 6.67 6.99
N TYR A 68 0.35 6.63 5.93
CA TYR A 68 0.61 7.38 4.70
C TYR A 68 0.66 8.90 4.94
N ILE A 69 -0.26 9.44 5.74
CA ILE A 69 -0.27 10.87 6.12
C ILE A 69 1.01 11.23 6.88
N ILE A 70 1.44 10.39 7.83
CA ILE A 70 2.66 10.59 8.60
C ILE A 70 3.90 10.58 7.69
N CYS A 71 3.96 9.67 6.73
CA CYS A 71 5.03 9.63 5.74
C CYS A 71 5.10 10.93 4.91
N ASN A 72 3.96 11.47 4.50
CA ASN A 72 3.92 12.75 3.79
C ASN A 72 4.37 13.93 4.68
N TYR A 73 3.95 13.95 5.94
CA TYR A 73 4.43 14.93 6.90
C TYR A 73 5.95 14.86 7.10
N ALA A 74 6.50 13.66 7.30
CA ALA A 74 7.93 13.45 7.44
C ALA A 74 8.71 14.01 6.23
N ARG A 75 8.26 13.70 5.02
CA ARG A 75 8.86 14.21 3.78
C ARG A 75 8.85 15.74 3.71
N THR A 76 7.72 16.35 4.05
CA THR A 76 7.57 17.81 4.01
C THR A 76 8.46 18.48 5.07
N SER A 77 8.63 17.87 6.24
CA SER A 77 9.47 18.43 7.32
C SER A 77 10.96 18.50 6.94
N LEU A 78 11.41 17.67 6.00
CA LEU A 78 12.76 17.75 5.41
C LEU A 78 12.88 18.79 4.29
N GLY A 79 11.82 19.55 3.96
CA GLY A 79 11.80 20.49 2.84
C GLY A 79 11.84 19.79 1.47
N ALA A 80 11.66 18.48 1.44
CA ALA A 80 11.60 17.74 0.19
C ALA A 80 10.25 18.02 -0.50
N GLY A 81 10.29 18.86 -1.55
CA GLY A 81 9.13 19.12 -2.40
C GLY A 81 8.65 17.84 -3.11
N GLU A 82 7.47 17.91 -3.74
CA GLU A 82 6.90 16.80 -4.55
C GLU A 82 7.85 16.28 -5.65
N ASN A 83 8.77 17.13 -6.08
CA ASN A 83 9.77 16.85 -7.11
C ASN A 83 11.11 16.35 -6.57
N ALA A 84 11.26 16.10 -5.27
CA ALA A 84 12.33 15.25 -4.80
C ALA A 84 12.10 13.87 -5.45
N THR A 85 12.57 13.77 -6.69
CA THR A 85 12.45 12.60 -7.51
C THR A 85 13.31 11.54 -6.88
N THR A 86 12.64 10.60 -6.32
CA THR A 86 13.22 9.37 -5.90
C THR A 86 13.60 8.56 -7.14
N GLY A 87 14.71 8.93 -7.78
CA GLY A 87 15.41 8.03 -8.66
C GLY A 87 16.04 6.94 -7.81
N GLU A 88 16.08 5.72 -8.29
CA GLU A 88 16.92 4.67 -7.69
C GLU A 88 18.32 5.24 -7.46
N GLY A 89 18.77 5.23 -6.20
CA GLY A 89 20.13 5.68 -5.83
C GLY A 89 20.28 7.14 -5.45
N ASP A 90 19.22 7.93 -5.30
CA ASP A 90 19.33 9.29 -4.78
C ASP A 90 19.56 9.26 -3.26
N PRO A 91 20.70 9.81 -2.75
CA PRO A 91 20.99 9.87 -1.31
C PRO A 91 19.86 10.50 -0.45
N ALA A 92 19.08 11.39 -1.06
CA ALA A 92 17.94 12.00 -0.38
C ALA A 92 16.82 11.01 -0.01
N ASN A 93 16.75 9.85 -0.63
CA ASN A 93 15.69 8.87 -0.38
C ASN A 93 15.84 8.11 0.93
N TRP A 94 17.05 7.70 1.29
CA TRP A 94 17.27 6.97 2.52
C TRP A 94 17.00 7.84 3.77
N GLU A 95 17.32 9.14 3.72
CA GLU A 95 17.02 10.07 4.82
C GLU A 95 15.52 10.25 4.99
N ILE A 96 14.78 10.36 3.89
CA ILE A 96 13.32 10.44 3.89
C ILE A 96 12.73 9.15 4.47
N ASP A 97 13.23 8.01 4.03
CA ASP A 97 12.73 6.70 4.43
C ASP A 97 12.98 6.44 5.93
N GLU A 98 14.19 6.71 6.42
CA GLU A 98 14.52 6.60 7.83
C GLU A 98 13.63 7.49 8.71
N LEU A 99 13.35 8.72 8.27
CA LEU A 99 12.46 9.62 9.01
C LEU A 99 11.01 9.13 8.97
N GLN A 100 10.55 8.62 7.83
CA GLN A 100 9.21 8.04 7.68
C GLN A 100 9.04 6.82 8.58
N GLU A 101 9.98 5.87 8.55
CA GLU A 101 9.96 4.70 9.43
C GLU A 101 9.92 5.09 10.91
N ARG A 102 10.77 6.03 11.33
CA ARG A 102 10.82 6.48 12.72
C ARG A 102 9.49 7.12 13.17
N TYR A 103 8.89 7.96 12.34
CA TYR A 103 7.64 8.63 12.70
C TYR A 103 6.47 7.65 12.67
N VAL A 104 6.42 6.75 11.71
CA VAL A 104 5.39 5.70 11.66
C VAL A 104 5.54 4.74 12.85
N GLN A 105 6.76 4.38 13.25
CA GLN A 105 6.98 3.55 14.45
C GLN A 105 6.44 4.23 15.70
N GLN A 106 6.82 5.49 15.97
CA GLN A 106 6.33 6.24 17.15
C GLN A 106 4.80 6.35 17.15
N TRP A 107 4.21 6.61 15.99
CA TRP A 107 2.76 6.65 15.86
C TRP A 107 2.13 5.28 16.08
N ALA A 108 2.68 4.23 15.52
CA ALA A 108 2.16 2.87 15.65
C ALA A 108 2.23 2.35 17.10
N GLU A 109 3.29 2.69 17.84
CA GLU A 109 3.41 2.42 19.28
C GLU A 109 2.29 3.13 20.07
N ALA A 110 2.06 4.42 19.78
CA ALA A 110 1.00 5.20 20.44
C ALA A 110 -0.43 4.71 20.08
N LYS A 111 -0.60 4.02 18.93
CA LYS A 111 -1.89 3.52 18.43
C LYS A 111 -2.11 2.02 18.64
N ASN A 112 -1.20 1.34 19.33
CA ASN A 112 -1.25 -0.11 19.55
C ASN A 112 -1.31 -0.91 18.25
N CYS A 113 -0.60 -0.45 17.21
CA CYS A 113 -0.41 -1.17 15.95
C CYS A 113 1.09 -1.39 15.62
N TRP A 114 1.96 -1.28 16.61
CA TRP A 114 3.34 -1.72 16.56
C TRP A 114 3.46 -3.09 17.22
N PHE A 115 4.07 -4.06 16.53
CA PHE A 115 4.19 -5.46 16.97
C PHE A 115 5.67 -5.87 16.98
N PRO A 116 6.40 -5.68 18.09
CA PRO A 116 7.86 -5.83 18.12
C PRO A 116 8.33 -7.27 17.83
N ASN A 117 7.49 -8.27 18.07
CA ASN A 117 7.79 -9.70 17.91
C ASN A 117 6.94 -10.37 16.82
N ALA A 118 6.38 -9.60 15.90
CA ALA A 118 5.41 -10.11 14.92
C ALA A 118 5.91 -11.34 14.15
N GLU A 119 7.17 -11.37 13.72
CA GLU A 119 7.72 -12.49 12.98
C GLU A 119 7.74 -13.79 13.83
N GLN A 120 8.13 -13.71 15.10
CA GLN A 120 8.15 -14.85 16.01
C GLN A 120 6.74 -15.33 16.36
N GLU A 121 5.82 -14.39 16.58
CA GLU A 121 4.42 -14.68 16.88
C GLU A 121 3.75 -15.35 15.67
N LEU A 122 4.00 -14.86 14.44
CA LEU A 122 3.51 -15.46 13.22
C LEU A 122 4.07 -16.88 13.01
N GLN A 123 5.36 -17.08 13.23
CA GLN A 123 5.95 -18.42 13.15
C GLN A 123 5.34 -19.38 14.18
N SER A 124 5.06 -18.91 15.38
CA SER A 124 4.42 -19.72 16.43
C SER A 124 2.98 -20.06 16.10
N GLU A 125 2.22 -19.13 15.54
CA GLU A 125 0.78 -19.29 15.29
C GLU A 125 0.49 -19.94 13.93
N TYR A 126 1.21 -19.56 12.89
CA TYR A 126 0.99 -19.97 11.50
C TYR A 126 1.98 -21.03 11.01
N GLY A 127 3.04 -21.28 11.76
CA GLY A 127 4.11 -22.19 11.35
C GLY A 127 5.11 -21.55 10.42
N ALA A 128 5.75 -22.37 9.57
CA ALA A 128 6.75 -21.88 8.63
C ALA A 128 6.13 -20.95 7.57
N MET A 129 6.92 -20.01 7.06
CA MET A 129 6.55 -19.23 5.89
C MET A 129 6.19 -20.14 4.71
N ILE A 130 5.11 -19.84 4.02
CA ILE A 130 4.71 -20.54 2.79
C ILE A 130 5.39 -19.98 1.53
N ALA A 131 5.81 -18.71 1.59
CA ALA A 131 6.54 -18.04 0.50
C ALA A 131 7.41 -16.91 1.06
N GLN A 132 8.54 -16.68 0.39
CA GLN A 132 9.43 -15.54 0.65
C GLN A 132 9.93 -14.99 -0.69
N GLY A 133 9.74 -13.70 -0.89
CA GLY A 133 10.32 -12.92 -1.98
C GLY A 133 11.29 -11.86 -1.45
N ALA A 134 11.78 -11.00 -2.34
CA ALA A 134 12.65 -9.89 -1.96
C ALA A 134 11.96 -8.91 -0.99
N GLU A 135 10.68 -8.63 -1.21
CA GLU A 135 9.91 -7.64 -0.44
C GLU A 135 8.98 -8.22 0.62
N ALA A 136 8.64 -9.52 0.56
CA ALA A 136 7.61 -10.07 1.44
C ALA A 136 7.95 -11.47 1.98
N LYS A 137 7.62 -11.68 3.26
CA LYS A 137 7.50 -12.98 3.93
C LYS A 137 6.02 -13.28 4.08
N VAL A 138 5.54 -14.43 3.60
CA VAL A 138 4.11 -14.78 3.57
C VAL A 138 3.83 -15.96 4.49
N TYR A 139 2.83 -15.78 5.36
CA TYR A 139 2.37 -16.79 6.31
C TYR A 139 0.92 -17.16 6.01
N TYR A 140 0.62 -18.44 6.13
CA TYR A 140 -0.73 -18.98 5.96
C TYR A 140 -0.93 -20.19 6.87
N LYS A 141 -2.13 -20.36 7.35
CA LYS A 141 -2.56 -21.50 8.14
C LYS A 141 -3.84 -22.06 7.55
N ASP A 142 -3.92 -23.37 7.43
CA ASP A 142 -5.11 -24.03 6.91
C ASP A 142 -6.36 -23.66 7.72
N GLY A 143 -7.44 -23.40 7.00
CA GLY A 143 -8.73 -23.01 7.58
C GLY A 143 -8.90 -21.52 7.85
N VAL A 144 -7.87 -20.68 7.62
CA VAL A 144 -8.03 -19.21 7.64
C VAL A 144 -8.31 -18.69 6.24
N THR A 145 -9.04 -17.58 6.19
CA THR A 145 -9.48 -16.97 4.93
C THR A 145 -8.52 -15.92 4.37
N SER A 146 -7.41 -15.67 5.05
CA SER A 146 -6.44 -14.65 4.68
C SER A 146 -5.02 -15.12 4.88
N VAL A 147 -4.11 -14.66 4.05
CA VAL A 147 -2.66 -14.71 4.29
C VAL A 147 -2.22 -13.49 5.10
N ILE A 148 -1.11 -13.63 5.81
CA ILE A 148 -0.41 -12.51 6.43
C ILE A 148 0.91 -12.30 5.71
N LYS A 149 1.20 -11.05 5.36
CA LYS A 149 2.45 -10.68 4.71
C LYS A 149 3.22 -9.69 5.60
N LEU A 150 4.49 -9.97 5.84
CA LEU A 150 5.44 -8.97 6.35
C LEU A 150 6.15 -8.36 5.13
N ARG A 151 5.74 -7.15 4.76
CA ARG A 151 6.24 -6.49 3.53
C ARG A 151 7.15 -5.32 3.87
N THR A 152 8.31 -5.29 3.23
CA THR A 152 9.17 -4.10 3.14
C THR A 152 9.16 -3.57 1.71
N SER A 153 9.64 -2.36 1.50
CA SER A 153 9.93 -1.84 0.16
C SER A 153 11.45 -1.68 0.04
N ILE A 154 12.03 -2.29 -0.97
CA ILE A 154 13.46 -2.17 -1.28
C ILE A 154 13.75 -1.17 -2.41
N TYR A 155 12.71 -0.75 -3.14
CA TYR A 155 12.82 0.13 -4.31
C TYR A 155 12.10 1.47 -4.14
N ALA A 156 11.44 1.69 -3.00
CA ALA A 156 10.69 2.90 -2.75
C ALA A 156 10.70 3.26 -1.26
N THR A 157 10.45 4.51 -0.93
CA THR A 157 10.25 4.92 0.46
C THR A 157 8.97 4.30 1.03
N LEU A 158 8.88 4.20 2.36
CA LEU A 158 7.69 3.69 3.05
C LEU A 158 6.41 4.39 2.59
N GLY A 159 6.45 5.72 2.44
CA GLY A 159 5.31 6.49 1.94
C GLY A 159 4.85 6.07 0.54
N ARG A 160 5.79 5.79 -0.36
CA ARG A 160 5.47 5.31 -1.72
C ARG A 160 4.95 3.87 -1.71
N ALA A 161 5.46 3.03 -0.84
CA ALA A 161 4.94 1.67 -0.66
C ALA A 161 3.49 1.68 -0.16
N LEU A 162 3.17 2.54 0.81
CA LEU A 162 1.80 2.70 1.32
C LEU A 162 0.86 3.30 0.25
N GLU A 163 1.32 4.28 -0.54
CA GLU A 163 0.57 4.81 -1.68
C GLU A 163 0.23 3.70 -2.69
N SER A 164 1.20 2.84 -3.01
CA SER A 164 0.98 1.69 -3.90
C SER A 164 -0.09 0.74 -3.36
N ILE A 165 -0.12 0.48 -2.05
CA ILE A 165 -1.16 -0.34 -1.42
C ILE A 165 -2.54 0.32 -1.54
N ILE A 166 -2.64 1.64 -1.31
CA ILE A 166 -3.91 2.38 -1.47
C ILE A 166 -4.43 2.24 -2.90
N LEU A 167 -3.57 2.46 -3.89
CA LEU A 167 -3.92 2.36 -5.30
C LEU A 167 -4.24 0.92 -5.72
N HIS A 168 -3.49 -0.08 -5.21
CA HIS A 168 -3.80 -1.50 -5.42
C HIS A 168 -5.22 -1.84 -4.94
N ASN A 169 -5.55 -1.45 -3.72
CA ASN A 169 -6.87 -1.74 -3.12
C ASN A 169 -8.03 -1.15 -3.92
N ALA A 170 -7.77 -0.07 -4.61
CA ALA A 170 -8.75 0.56 -5.47
C ALA A 170 -8.96 -0.18 -6.79
N LEU A 171 -7.86 -0.64 -7.38
CA LEU A 171 -7.90 -1.33 -8.68
C LEU A 171 -8.30 -2.79 -8.56
N PHE A 172 -7.93 -3.45 -7.45
CA PHE A 172 -8.09 -4.89 -7.22
C PHE A 172 -8.87 -5.15 -5.93
N GLN A 173 -10.15 -4.77 -5.94
CA GLN A 173 -11.03 -4.83 -4.77
C GLN A 173 -11.27 -6.26 -4.27
N GLU A 174 -11.05 -7.26 -5.12
CA GLU A 174 -11.18 -8.67 -4.77
C GLU A 174 -10.01 -9.19 -3.93
N THR A 175 -8.86 -8.51 -3.97
CA THR A 175 -7.61 -8.88 -3.28
C THR A 175 -7.03 -7.74 -2.45
N PRO A 176 -7.82 -7.06 -1.61
CA PRO A 176 -7.35 -5.89 -0.88
C PRO A 176 -6.24 -6.26 0.11
N MET A 177 -5.22 -5.41 0.19
CA MET A 177 -4.15 -5.47 1.18
C MET A 177 -4.51 -4.59 2.37
N ASN A 178 -4.80 -5.16 3.52
CA ASN A 178 -5.17 -4.42 4.72
C ASN A 178 -3.95 -4.30 5.64
N VAL A 179 -3.43 -3.09 5.84
CA VAL A 179 -2.35 -2.83 6.79
C VAL A 179 -2.90 -2.89 8.21
N VAL A 180 -2.47 -3.87 9.00
CA VAL A 180 -2.92 -4.05 10.38
C VAL A 180 -1.93 -3.48 11.39
N GLY A 181 -0.68 -3.25 10.98
CA GLY A 181 0.35 -2.67 11.81
C GLY A 181 1.73 -2.74 11.19
N PHE A 182 2.74 -2.54 12.05
CA PHE A 182 4.14 -2.47 11.64
C PHE A 182 5.03 -3.21 12.63
N THR A 183 6.22 -3.61 12.16
CA THR A 183 7.24 -4.29 12.96
C THR A 183 8.63 -4.00 12.40
N ARG A 184 9.67 -4.37 13.16
CA ARG A 184 10.99 -4.70 12.59
C ARG A 184 11.18 -6.21 12.68
N ASP A 185 11.62 -6.80 11.59
CA ASP A 185 11.87 -8.24 11.55
C ASP A 185 13.23 -8.60 12.20
N SER A 186 13.56 -9.89 12.18
CA SER A 186 14.83 -10.40 12.72
C SER A 186 16.09 -9.81 12.06
N ASP A 187 15.96 -9.31 10.83
CA ASP A 187 17.03 -8.67 10.09
C ASP A 187 17.09 -7.14 10.36
N GLY A 188 16.21 -6.62 11.22
CA GLY A 188 16.09 -5.20 11.55
C GLY A 188 15.35 -4.36 10.51
N LEU A 189 14.81 -4.99 9.45
CA LEU A 189 14.08 -4.28 8.40
C LEU A 189 12.69 -3.88 8.87
N PHE A 190 12.31 -2.65 8.53
CA PHE A 190 10.95 -2.17 8.79
C PHE A 190 9.97 -2.90 7.87
N ARG A 191 8.89 -3.44 8.48
CA ARG A 191 7.87 -4.20 7.77
C ARG A 191 6.48 -3.67 8.07
N SER A 192 5.69 -3.50 7.02
CA SER A 192 4.23 -3.41 7.13
C SER A 192 3.66 -4.81 7.30
N ILE A 193 2.77 -4.99 8.27
CA ILE A 193 2.02 -6.24 8.48
C ILE A 193 0.72 -6.12 7.72
N LEU A 194 0.53 -6.95 6.71
CA LEU A 194 -0.62 -6.93 5.83
C LEU A 194 -1.45 -8.21 5.99
N THR A 195 -2.76 -8.08 5.94
CA THR A 195 -3.65 -9.20 5.64
C THR A 195 -4.21 -9.07 4.24
N GLN A 196 -4.35 -10.18 3.54
CA GLN A 196 -4.92 -10.24 2.20
C GLN A 196 -5.76 -11.51 2.07
N PRO A 197 -6.91 -11.52 1.36
CA PRO A 197 -7.67 -12.73 1.13
C PRO A 197 -6.79 -13.85 0.56
N TYR A 198 -6.94 -15.06 1.10
CA TYR A 198 -6.32 -16.24 0.53
C TYR A 198 -7.02 -16.59 -0.78
N ILE A 199 -6.26 -16.69 -1.84
CA ILE A 199 -6.77 -17.07 -3.17
C ILE A 199 -6.35 -18.51 -3.45
N GLY A 200 -7.34 -19.38 -3.63
CA GLY A 200 -7.11 -20.74 -4.08
C GLY A 200 -6.63 -20.74 -5.52
N CYS A 201 -5.31 -20.87 -5.70
CA CYS A 201 -4.69 -20.81 -7.02
C CYS A 201 -4.96 -22.10 -7.82
N LYS A 202 -5.78 -22.02 -8.88
CA LYS A 202 -5.97 -23.11 -9.86
C LYS A 202 -4.74 -23.27 -10.77
N ARG A 203 -4.19 -22.14 -11.20
CA ARG A 203 -2.96 -21.99 -11.98
C ARG A 203 -2.55 -20.51 -12.04
N LEU A 204 -1.37 -20.24 -12.51
CA LEU A 204 -0.96 -18.88 -12.83
C LEU A 204 -1.71 -18.39 -14.08
N ALA A 205 -1.98 -17.09 -14.15
CA ALA A 205 -2.56 -16.47 -15.33
C ALA A 205 -1.57 -16.44 -16.49
N THR A 206 -2.07 -16.59 -17.70
CA THR A 206 -1.29 -16.36 -18.91
C THR A 206 -1.14 -14.87 -19.18
N LYS A 207 -0.15 -14.48 -19.97
CA LYS A 207 0.02 -13.09 -20.41
C LYS A 207 -1.22 -12.52 -21.09
N LEU A 208 -1.93 -13.34 -21.86
CA LEU A 208 -3.17 -12.92 -22.55
C LEU A 208 -4.26 -12.58 -21.52
N GLU A 209 -4.44 -13.41 -20.50
CA GLU A 209 -5.43 -13.18 -19.44
C GLU A 209 -5.09 -11.94 -18.62
N ILE A 210 -3.80 -11.71 -18.31
CA ILE A 210 -3.35 -10.48 -17.66
C ILE A 210 -3.66 -9.26 -18.53
N ASN A 211 -3.31 -9.31 -19.82
CA ASN A 211 -3.60 -8.22 -20.76
C ASN A 211 -5.10 -7.90 -20.84
N GLN A 212 -5.95 -8.91 -20.87
CA GLN A 212 -7.41 -8.73 -20.87
C GLN A 212 -7.89 -8.09 -19.56
N MET A 213 -7.47 -8.62 -18.42
CA MET A 213 -7.83 -8.10 -17.08
C MET A 213 -7.46 -6.63 -16.90
N VAL A 214 -6.24 -6.24 -17.31
CA VAL A 214 -5.80 -4.84 -17.15
C VAL A 214 -6.44 -3.91 -18.20
N ALA A 215 -6.73 -4.43 -19.41
CA ALA A 215 -7.44 -3.67 -20.44
C ALA A 215 -8.88 -3.33 -20.03
N GLU A 216 -9.58 -4.24 -19.35
CA GLU A 216 -10.91 -3.99 -18.78
C GLU A 216 -10.90 -2.86 -17.73
N LYS A 217 -9.75 -2.63 -17.09
CA LYS A 217 -9.52 -1.54 -16.12
C LYS A 217 -8.95 -0.26 -16.77
N GLY A 218 -8.89 -0.19 -18.11
CA GLY A 218 -8.42 0.99 -18.85
C GLY A 218 -6.90 1.10 -19.00
N PHE A 219 -6.17 0.04 -18.76
CA PHE A 219 -4.72 0.02 -18.94
C PHE A 219 -4.32 -0.56 -20.29
N ARG A 220 -3.19 -0.12 -20.80
CA ARG A 220 -2.53 -0.65 -21.99
C ARG A 220 -1.07 -0.97 -21.69
N ASP A 221 -0.45 -1.79 -22.49
CA ASP A 221 0.98 -2.11 -22.38
C ASP A 221 1.81 -0.83 -22.41
N ASN A 222 2.83 -0.74 -21.53
CA ASN A 222 3.72 0.42 -21.43
C ASN A 222 4.71 0.52 -22.60
N ALA A 223 4.81 -0.52 -23.44
CA ALA A 223 5.73 -0.61 -24.58
C ALA A 223 7.23 -0.45 -24.17
N ASP A 224 7.57 -0.76 -22.92
CA ASP A 224 8.95 -0.74 -22.39
C ASP A 224 9.76 -2.01 -22.75
N GLY A 225 9.14 -2.95 -23.44
CA GLY A 225 9.75 -4.23 -23.84
C GLY A 225 9.75 -5.30 -22.74
N LEU A 226 9.37 -4.96 -21.50
CA LEU A 226 9.33 -5.91 -20.37
C LEU A 226 8.06 -6.76 -20.40
N GLY A 227 6.96 -6.19 -20.94
CA GLY A 227 5.69 -6.86 -21.09
C GLY A 227 4.98 -7.20 -19.78
N VAL A 228 5.40 -6.61 -18.66
CA VAL A 228 4.79 -6.75 -17.33
C VAL A 228 4.34 -5.44 -16.75
N ASN A 229 4.54 -4.33 -17.50
CA ASN A 229 4.21 -2.98 -17.09
C ASN A 229 3.11 -2.41 -18.00
N TYR A 230 2.17 -1.72 -17.39
CA TYR A 230 1.01 -1.16 -18.07
C TYR A 230 0.80 0.29 -17.63
N ILE A 231 0.10 1.05 -18.47
CA ILE A 231 -0.14 2.46 -18.20
C ILE A 231 -1.60 2.81 -18.53
N SER A 232 -2.19 3.66 -17.69
CA SER A 232 -3.42 4.40 -17.96
C SER A 232 -3.09 5.87 -18.21
N GLU A 233 -4.08 6.74 -18.20
CA GLU A 233 -3.88 8.18 -18.31
C GLU A 233 -3.03 8.73 -17.15
N SER A 234 -3.30 8.29 -15.93
CA SER A 234 -2.72 8.85 -14.69
C SER A 234 -1.90 7.85 -13.86
N ILE A 235 -1.97 6.54 -14.16
CA ILE A 235 -1.40 5.48 -13.33
C ILE A 235 -0.46 4.59 -14.13
N HIS A 236 0.66 4.20 -13.50
CA HIS A 236 1.52 3.10 -13.90
C HIS A 236 1.22 1.89 -13.03
N LEU A 237 1.08 0.75 -13.67
CA LEU A 237 0.91 -0.55 -13.06
C LEU A 237 2.11 -1.41 -13.48
N GLU A 238 2.92 -1.83 -12.52
CA GLU A 238 4.19 -2.53 -12.76
C GLU A 238 4.18 -3.90 -12.08
N ASP A 239 5.08 -4.76 -12.54
CA ASP A 239 5.30 -6.10 -12.00
C ASP A 239 4.08 -7.05 -12.16
N MET A 240 3.30 -6.84 -13.22
CA MET A 240 2.14 -7.67 -13.56
C MET A 240 2.55 -8.94 -14.31
N HIS A 241 3.36 -9.78 -13.67
CA HIS A 241 3.77 -11.07 -14.24
C HIS A 241 2.92 -12.24 -13.72
N PRO A 242 2.96 -13.41 -14.38
CA PRO A 242 2.09 -14.53 -14.01
C PRO A 242 2.13 -14.97 -12.54
N ALA A 243 3.30 -14.87 -11.86
CA ALA A 243 3.39 -15.25 -10.44
C ALA A 243 2.66 -14.27 -9.49
N ASN A 244 2.27 -13.08 -9.99
CA ASN A 244 1.50 -12.08 -9.25
C ASN A 244 0.01 -12.08 -9.63
N VAL A 245 -0.42 -12.96 -10.58
CA VAL A 245 -1.81 -13.06 -11.00
C VAL A 245 -2.25 -14.53 -11.04
N PHE A 246 -3.15 -14.89 -10.15
CA PHE A 246 -3.67 -16.25 -10.04
C PHE A 246 -5.02 -16.38 -10.72
N ILE A 247 -5.26 -17.51 -11.37
CA ILE A 247 -6.63 -17.92 -11.72
C ILE A 247 -7.23 -18.55 -10.47
N ASP A 248 -8.22 -17.89 -9.92
CA ASP A 248 -8.92 -18.33 -8.72
C ASP A 248 -9.72 -19.61 -8.98
N ILE A 249 -9.62 -20.58 -8.07
CA ILE A 249 -10.28 -21.87 -8.19
C ILE A 249 -11.81 -21.78 -8.10
N LEU A 250 -12.33 -20.74 -7.43
CA LEU A 250 -13.77 -20.59 -7.21
C LEU A 250 -14.44 -19.80 -8.34
N SER A 251 -13.84 -18.70 -8.77
CA SER A 251 -14.44 -17.80 -9.78
C SER A 251 -13.95 -18.08 -11.20
N ASP A 252 -12.87 -18.83 -11.37
CA ASP A 252 -12.16 -19.07 -12.64
C ASP A 252 -11.67 -17.77 -13.31
N LYS A 253 -11.48 -16.69 -12.51
CA LYS A 253 -11.03 -15.37 -12.97
C LYS A 253 -9.59 -15.08 -12.57
N PRO A 254 -8.88 -14.26 -13.36
CA PRO A 254 -7.56 -13.76 -12.93
C PRO A 254 -7.72 -12.75 -11.80
N LEU A 255 -6.99 -12.97 -10.70
CA LEU A 255 -6.92 -12.10 -9.54
C LEU A 255 -5.47 -11.68 -9.29
N CYS A 256 -5.23 -10.38 -9.21
CA CYS A 256 -3.92 -9.82 -8.90
C CYS A 256 -3.69 -9.89 -7.39
N ILE A 257 -2.63 -10.59 -6.97
CA ILE A 257 -2.27 -10.74 -5.54
C ILE A 257 -1.09 -9.85 -5.13
N ASP A 258 -0.35 -9.34 -6.10
CA ASP A 258 0.72 -8.36 -5.89
C ASP A 258 1.00 -7.57 -7.16
N CYS A 259 1.36 -6.30 -7.01
CA CYS A 259 1.82 -5.43 -8.09
C CYS A 259 2.31 -4.10 -7.48
N ILE A 260 3.01 -3.32 -8.27
CA ILE A 260 3.39 -1.96 -7.92
C ILE A 260 2.45 -1.01 -8.68
N VAL A 261 1.77 -0.16 -7.94
CA VAL A 261 0.88 0.86 -8.51
C VAL A 261 1.39 2.24 -8.11
N LYS A 262 1.59 3.11 -9.09
CA LYS A 262 2.08 4.46 -8.84
C LYS A 262 1.47 5.47 -9.81
N PHE A 263 1.41 6.73 -9.37
CA PHE A 263 1.01 7.81 -10.26
C PHE A 263 2.05 8.01 -11.37
N LYS A 264 1.54 8.29 -12.56
CA LYS A 264 2.37 8.70 -13.69
C LYS A 264 3.01 10.06 -13.37
N LYS A 265 4.33 10.15 -13.49
CA LYS A 265 5.01 11.45 -13.41
C LYS A 265 4.53 12.32 -14.56
N LYS A 266 4.12 13.54 -14.26
CA LYS A 266 3.80 14.56 -15.28
C LYS A 266 5.06 15.06 -15.95
#